data_6bb13a717b7ad2619f8ca01955ffbc1c
#
_entry.id   6bb13a717b7ad2619f8ca01955ffbc1c
#
_cell.length_a   1.000
_cell.length_b   1.000
_cell.length_c   1.000
_cell.angle_alpha   90.00
_cell.angle_beta   90.00
_cell.angle_gamma   90.00
#
_symmetry.space_group_name_H-M   'P 1'
#
loop_
_entity.id
_entity.type
_entity.pdbx_description
1 polymer ?
#
loop_
_entity_poly.entity_id
_entity_poly.type
_entity_poly.pdbx_seq_one_letter_code
_entity_poly.pdbx_strand_id
1 'polypeptide(L)'
;GVVRALEQQQAGRAIVLVSKDINMRIKARAIGLPAEDYFNDHVLEDSDLLYSGIVQLPDNFWDTHGKDVESWQENKNGNSATYYRVTGPLIPTLLANQFVYMEPKDGQSPLYAQVKQIDGKTAVLQTLRDYSHNKNNVWGITARNREQNFALNLLMNPECDFVTLLGQAGTGKTLLALAAGLAQVLETKLYNEIIVTRVTVPVGEDIGFLPGTEEEKMSPWMGAFDDNLEVLMKSDGDAGDWGRAATQDLIRSRIKIKSLNFMRGRTFVNKFLIIDEAQNLTPKQMKTLVTRAGPGTKILCLGNIAQIDTPYLTEGSSGLTYVVDRFKGWNHGGHVTLARGERSRLADHASDVL
;
A
#
# COMPACT_ATOMS: atom_id res chain seq x y z
N GLY A 1 26.04 3.92 35.97
CA GLY A 1 24.67 4.40 35.99
C GLY A 1 23.72 3.33 36.53
N VAL A 2 22.43 3.50 36.30
CA VAL A 2 21.31 2.71 36.87
C VAL A 2 21.51 1.18 36.74
N VAL A 3 21.92 0.69 35.57
CA VAL A 3 22.10 -0.78 35.34
C VAL A 3 23.16 -1.37 36.28
N ARG A 4 24.30 -0.70 36.46
CA ARG A 4 25.34 -1.16 37.41
C ARG A 4 24.89 -1.13 38.87
N ALA A 5 24.08 -0.12 39.23
CA ALA A 5 23.52 -0.05 40.56
C ALA A 5 22.55 -1.21 40.82
N LEU A 6 21.75 -1.59 39.83
CA LEU A 6 20.84 -2.73 39.90
C LEU A 6 21.57 -4.06 39.97
N GLU A 7 22.69 -4.24 39.25
CA GLU A 7 23.52 -5.47 39.38
C GLU A 7 24.07 -5.63 40.80
N GLN A 8 24.48 -4.53 41.43
CA GLN A 8 24.97 -4.54 42.81
C GLN A 8 23.86 -4.81 43.84
N GLN A 9 22.65 -4.35 43.56
CA GLN A 9 21.51 -4.52 44.47
C GLN A 9 20.83 -5.90 44.34
N GLN A 10 20.93 -6.54 43.19
CA GLN A 10 20.28 -7.82 42.91
C GLN A 10 21.29 -8.89 42.52
N ALA A 11 22.23 -9.17 43.44
CA ALA A 11 23.24 -10.21 43.27
C ALA A 11 22.55 -11.56 42.99
N GLY A 12 22.88 -12.18 41.83
CA GLY A 12 22.32 -13.45 41.38
C GLY A 12 21.24 -13.38 40.32
N ARG A 13 20.83 -12.18 39.88
CA ARG A 13 19.96 -11.99 38.70
C ARG A 13 20.76 -11.46 37.52
N ALA A 14 20.50 -12.06 36.36
CA ALA A 14 21.04 -11.51 35.10
C ALA A 14 20.29 -10.19 34.76
N ILE A 15 21.03 -9.09 34.66
CA ILE A 15 20.48 -7.80 34.28
C ILE A 15 20.96 -7.49 32.87
N VAL A 16 20.05 -7.29 31.94
CA VAL A 16 20.32 -7.00 30.54
C VAL A 16 19.78 -5.60 30.20
N LEU A 17 20.59 -4.77 29.57
CA LEU A 17 20.13 -3.50 29.00
C LEU A 17 19.42 -3.77 27.67
N VAL A 18 18.14 -3.48 27.61
CA VAL A 18 17.37 -3.56 26.36
C VAL A 18 17.15 -2.15 25.80
N SER A 19 17.65 -1.89 24.62
CA SER A 19 17.54 -0.57 24.00
C SER A 19 17.62 -0.64 22.47
N LYS A 20 16.83 0.22 21.78
CA LYS A 20 16.94 0.42 20.33
C LYS A 20 18.19 1.24 19.94
N ASP A 21 18.69 2.06 20.84
CA ASP A 21 19.88 2.87 20.59
C ASP A 21 21.13 2.00 20.53
N ILE A 22 21.67 1.84 19.30
CA ILE A 22 22.88 1.05 19.06
C ILE A 22 24.08 1.61 19.83
N ASN A 23 24.21 2.94 19.94
CA ASN A 23 25.32 3.56 20.65
C ASN A 23 25.24 3.26 22.15
N MET A 24 24.03 3.21 22.71
CA MET A 24 23.82 2.82 24.09
C MET A 24 24.19 1.36 24.31
N ARG A 25 23.82 0.45 23.39
CA ARG A 25 24.18 -0.97 23.46
C ARG A 25 25.70 -1.18 23.34
N ILE A 26 26.35 -0.50 22.40
CA ILE A 26 27.82 -0.56 22.23
C ILE A 26 28.51 -0.08 23.49
N LYS A 27 28.11 1.07 24.04
CA LYS A 27 28.68 1.61 25.29
C LYS A 27 28.46 0.66 26.47
N ALA A 28 27.27 0.05 26.57
CA ALA A 28 26.99 -0.93 27.62
C ALA A 28 27.91 -2.16 27.51
N ARG A 29 28.04 -2.72 26.31
CA ARG A 29 28.94 -3.88 26.05
C ARG A 29 30.41 -3.54 26.31
N ALA A 30 30.85 -2.33 25.94
CA ALA A 30 32.21 -1.87 26.18
C ALA A 30 32.60 -1.81 27.68
N ILE A 31 31.61 -1.64 28.56
CA ILE A 31 31.79 -1.66 30.03
C ILE A 31 31.40 -2.98 30.67
N GLY A 32 31.22 -4.04 29.86
CA GLY A 32 30.91 -5.41 30.33
C GLY A 32 29.46 -5.66 30.72
N LEU A 33 28.51 -4.76 30.38
CA LEU A 33 27.10 -5.00 30.63
C LEU A 33 26.46 -5.73 29.44
N PRO A 34 25.69 -6.82 29.68
CA PRO A 34 24.88 -7.44 28.65
C PRO A 34 23.89 -6.42 28.08
N ALA A 35 23.84 -6.31 26.76
CA ALA A 35 22.92 -5.41 26.09
C ALA A 35 22.32 -6.09 24.86
N GLU A 36 21.00 -5.99 24.73
CA GLU A 36 20.19 -6.58 23.68
C GLU A 36 19.37 -5.52 22.97
N ASP A 37 18.95 -5.83 21.73
CA ASP A 37 18.01 -5.01 21.00
C ASP A 37 16.60 -5.18 21.54
N TYR A 38 15.76 -4.17 21.35
CA TYR A 38 14.35 -4.24 21.72
C TYR A 38 13.55 -4.89 20.58
N PHE A 39 13.26 -6.18 20.72
CA PHE A 39 12.63 -6.98 19.67
C PHE A 39 11.10 -6.85 19.59
N ASN A 40 10.43 -6.28 20.57
CA ASN A 40 8.98 -6.22 20.62
C ASN A 40 8.32 -5.33 19.54
N ASP A 41 9.12 -4.61 18.74
CA ASP A 41 8.61 -3.83 17.62
C ASP A 41 8.64 -4.58 16.28
N HIS A 42 9.18 -5.78 16.24
CA HIS A 42 9.08 -6.63 15.07
C HIS A 42 7.65 -7.15 14.95
N VAL A 43 7.00 -6.80 13.85
CA VAL A 43 5.65 -7.29 13.53
C VAL A 43 5.73 -8.71 13.00
N LEU A 44 6.81 -9.00 12.28
CA LEU A 44 7.10 -10.31 11.69
C LEU A 44 8.56 -10.65 11.93
N GLU A 45 8.83 -11.91 12.24
CA GLU A 45 10.19 -12.46 12.33
C GLU A 45 10.82 -12.62 10.94
N ASP A 46 9.97 -12.86 9.93
CA ASP A 46 10.33 -13.05 8.54
C ASP A 46 9.39 -12.23 7.63
N SER A 47 9.97 -11.38 6.78
CA SER A 47 9.22 -10.58 5.81
C SER A 47 8.52 -11.41 4.74
N ASP A 48 9.00 -12.63 4.47
CA ASP A 48 8.39 -13.56 3.52
C ASP A 48 7.01 -14.06 3.99
N LEU A 49 6.72 -13.92 5.30
CA LEU A 49 5.41 -14.21 5.88
C LEU A 49 4.42 -13.05 5.81
N LEU A 50 4.82 -11.92 5.23
CA LEU A 50 3.92 -10.77 5.11
C LEU A 50 2.74 -11.10 4.20
N TYR A 51 1.54 -10.72 4.66
CA TYR A 51 0.30 -10.87 3.92
C TYR A 51 0.39 -10.23 2.53
N SER A 52 0.20 -11.03 1.47
CA SER A 52 0.29 -10.55 0.08
C SER A 52 -1.02 -9.98 -0.46
N GLY A 53 -2.13 -10.31 0.16
CA GLY A 53 -3.48 -9.97 -0.30
C GLY A 53 -4.01 -10.86 -1.43
N ILE A 54 -3.26 -11.86 -1.87
CA ILE A 54 -3.55 -12.66 -3.06
C ILE A 54 -3.36 -14.15 -2.75
N VAL A 55 -4.31 -14.97 -3.20
CA VAL A 55 -4.24 -16.43 -3.12
C VAL A 55 -4.52 -17.03 -4.49
N GLN A 56 -3.64 -17.89 -4.94
CA GLN A 56 -3.92 -18.77 -6.07
C GLN A 56 -4.76 -19.95 -5.58
N LEU A 57 -5.93 -20.12 -6.19
CA LEU A 57 -6.78 -21.25 -5.89
C LEU A 57 -6.22 -22.54 -6.50
N PRO A 58 -6.35 -23.68 -5.80
CA PRO A 58 -5.92 -24.97 -6.36
C PRO A 58 -6.77 -25.35 -7.56
N ASP A 59 -6.20 -26.15 -8.47
CA ASP A 59 -6.86 -26.57 -9.72
C ASP A 59 -8.18 -27.31 -9.49
N ASN A 60 -8.29 -28.03 -8.38
CA ASN A 60 -9.47 -28.77 -7.97
C ASN A 60 -10.43 -27.95 -7.08
N PHE A 61 -10.31 -26.64 -7.09
CA PHE A 61 -11.13 -25.77 -6.22
C PHE A 61 -12.63 -26.02 -6.40
N TRP A 62 -13.10 -26.07 -7.63
CA TRP A 62 -14.52 -26.30 -7.89
C TRP A 62 -15.00 -27.71 -7.51
N ASP A 63 -14.13 -28.71 -7.56
CA ASP A 63 -14.46 -30.08 -7.13
C ASP A 63 -14.68 -30.15 -5.62
N THR A 64 -13.96 -29.34 -4.87
CA THR A 64 -13.98 -29.34 -3.40
C THR A 64 -14.89 -28.29 -2.79
N HIS A 65 -15.21 -27.20 -3.54
CA HIS A 65 -15.97 -26.04 -3.04
C HIS A 65 -17.22 -25.74 -3.87
N GLY A 66 -17.44 -26.40 -4.99
CA GLY A 66 -18.51 -26.13 -5.92
C GLY A 66 -19.76 -27.00 -5.75
N LYS A 67 -19.81 -27.96 -4.81
CA LYS A 67 -20.94 -28.91 -4.69
C LYS A 67 -22.28 -28.22 -4.46
N ASP A 68 -22.30 -27.18 -3.65
CA ASP A 68 -23.51 -26.41 -3.31
C ASP A 68 -23.31 -24.92 -3.66
N VAL A 69 -22.64 -24.66 -4.78
CA VAL A 69 -22.37 -23.29 -5.21
C VAL A 69 -23.68 -22.59 -5.61
N GLU A 70 -23.91 -21.44 -5.01
CA GLU A 70 -24.93 -20.49 -5.45
C GLU A 70 -24.25 -19.36 -6.21
N SER A 71 -24.84 -18.94 -7.32
CA SER A 71 -24.36 -17.80 -8.07
C SER A 71 -25.49 -16.85 -8.43
N TRP A 72 -25.20 -15.54 -8.38
CA TRP A 72 -26.11 -14.50 -8.81
C TRP A 72 -25.34 -13.34 -9.42
N GLN A 73 -26.04 -12.48 -10.11
CA GLN A 73 -25.48 -11.28 -10.71
C GLN A 73 -26.12 -10.03 -10.10
N GLU A 74 -25.29 -9.03 -9.85
CA GLU A 74 -25.74 -7.70 -9.46
C GLU A 74 -25.22 -6.67 -10.45
N ASN A 75 -26.10 -5.76 -10.86
CA ASN A 75 -25.74 -4.61 -11.68
C ASN A 75 -25.77 -3.35 -10.81
N LYS A 76 -24.63 -2.76 -10.57
CA LYS A 76 -24.50 -1.47 -9.88
C LYS A 76 -23.83 -0.46 -10.82
N ASN A 77 -24.53 0.64 -11.09
CA ASN A 77 -24.01 1.75 -11.89
C ASN A 77 -23.42 1.33 -13.26
N GLY A 78 -24.10 0.42 -13.96
CA GLY A 78 -23.66 -0.07 -15.26
C GLY A 78 -22.54 -1.13 -15.23
N ASN A 79 -22.12 -1.54 -14.05
CA ASN A 79 -21.15 -2.62 -13.86
C ASN A 79 -21.89 -3.88 -13.38
N SER A 80 -21.72 -4.97 -14.13
CA SER A 80 -22.20 -6.29 -13.74
C SER A 80 -21.10 -7.04 -13.01
N ALA A 81 -21.42 -7.57 -11.83
CA ALA A 81 -20.54 -8.47 -11.09
C ALA A 81 -21.28 -9.78 -10.80
N THR A 82 -20.59 -10.89 -10.90
CA THR A 82 -21.08 -12.20 -10.51
C THR A 82 -20.58 -12.53 -9.12
N TYR A 83 -21.47 -13.01 -8.30
CA TYR A 83 -21.18 -13.47 -6.95
C TYR A 83 -21.30 -14.99 -6.88
N TYR A 84 -20.39 -15.61 -6.16
CA TYR A 84 -20.40 -17.04 -5.87
C TYR A 84 -20.41 -17.25 -4.37
N ARG A 85 -21.39 -17.96 -3.84
CA ARG A 85 -21.36 -18.49 -2.48
C ARG A 85 -20.79 -19.89 -2.53
N VAL A 86 -19.62 -20.07 -1.92
CA VAL A 86 -18.87 -21.33 -1.94
C VAL A 86 -18.61 -21.80 -0.51
N THR A 87 -18.59 -23.11 -0.31
CA THR A 87 -18.31 -23.74 0.99
C THR A 87 -17.23 -24.79 0.84
N GLY A 88 -16.24 -24.78 1.71
CA GLY A 88 -15.18 -25.78 1.65
C GLY A 88 -14.02 -25.54 2.61
N PRO A 89 -13.02 -26.43 2.60
CA PRO A 89 -11.93 -26.44 3.58
C PRO A 89 -10.96 -25.25 3.44
N LEU A 90 -10.82 -24.64 2.27
CA LEU A 90 -9.92 -23.50 2.07
C LEU A 90 -10.48 -22.20 2.69
N ILE A 91 -11.81 -22.08 2.78
CA ILE A 91 -12.47 -20.83 3.15
C ILE A 91 -12.01 -20.26 4.51
N PRO A 92 -11.82 -21.05 5.58
CA PRO A 92 -11.34 -20.52 6.86
C PRO A 92 -9.94 -19.89 6.81
N THR A 93 -9.16 -20.17 5.78
CA THR A 93 -7.82 -19.60 5.57
C THR A 93 -7.84 -18.26 4.85
N LEU A 94 -8.97 -17.88 4.25
CA LEU A 94 -9.14 -16.63 3.52
C LEU A 94 -9.49 -15.48 4.44
N LEU A 95 -9.23 -14.27 3.96
CA LEU A 95 -9.53 -13.03 4.65
C LEU A 95 -10.44 -12.14 3.80
N ALA A 96 -11.23 -11.29 4.45
CA ALA A 96 -12.05 -10.29 3.76
C ALA A 96 -11.16 -9.37 2.90
N ASN A 97 -11.66 -9.02 1.71
CA ASN A 97 -10.97 -8.22 0.69
C ASN A 97 -9.70 -8.85 0.10
N GLN A 98 -9.39 -10.09 0.43
CA GLN A 98 -8.34 -10.86 -0.23
C GLN A 98 -8.77 -11.21 -1.66
N PHE A 99 -7.81 -11.13 -2.59
CA PHE A 99 -8.02 -11.57 -3.97
C PHE A 99 -7.71 -13.04 -4.12
N VAL A 100 -8.55 -13.73 -4.87
CA VAL A 100 -8.37 -15.13 -5.24
C VAL A 100 -8.39 -15.25 -6.76
N TYR A 101 -7.57 -16.12 -7.30
CA TYR A 101 -7.53 -16.33 -8.73
C TYR A 101 -7.23 -17.78 -9.10
N MET A 102 -7.69 -18.14 -10.27
CA MET A 102 -7.38 -19.40 -10.95
C MET A 102 -7.05 -19.09 -12.39
N GLU A 103 -5.84 -19.47 -12.81
CA GLU A 103 -5.40 -19.27 -14.20
C GLU A 103 -6.17 -20.18 -15.16
N PRO A 104 -6.36 -19.73 -16.42
CA PRO A 104 -7.02 -20.55 -17.42
C PRO A 104 -6.18 -21.81 -17.69
N LYS A 105 -6.85 -22.97 -17.64
CA LYS A 105 -6.31 -24.24 -18.11
C LYS A 105 -7.23 -24.80 -19.20
N ASP A 106 -6.77 -25.81 -19.90
CA ASP A 106 -7.47 -26.44 -21.02
C ASP A 106 -8.97 -26.64 -20.72
N GLY A 107 -9.81 -25.86 -21.40
CA GLY A 107 -11.27 -25.92 -21.30
C GLY A 107 -11.90 -25.25 -20.06
N GLN A 108 -11.12 -24.60 -19.19
CA GLN A 108 -11.64 -23.86 -18.04
C GLN A 108 -11.47 -22.34 -18.21
N SER A 109 -12.51 -21.60 -17.82
CA SER A 109 -12.41 -20.15 -17.78
C SER A 109 -11.61 -19.68 -16.57
N PRO A 110 -10.79 -18.60 -16.69
CA PRO A 110 -10.11 -18.03 -15.56
C PRO A 110 -11.10 -17.49 -14.53
N LEU A 111 -10.74 -17.53 -13.27
CA LEU A 111 -11.48 -16.86 -12.19
C LEU A 111 -10.58 -15.79 -11.56
N TYR A 112 -11.09 -14.57 -11.49
CA TYR A 112 -10.49 -13.47 -10.74
C TYR A 112 -11.58 -12.86 -9.86
N ALA A 113 -11.44 -13.02 -8.55
CA ALA A 113 -12.47 -12.62 -7.61
C ALA A 113 -11.87 -12.02 -6.32
N GLN A 114 -12.73 -11.35 -5.59
CA GLN A 114 -12.41 -10.81 -4.27
C GLN A 114 -13.33 -11.45 -3.23
N VAL A 115 -12.78 -11.80 -2.08
CA VAL A 115 -13.54 -12.30 -0.93
C VAL A 115 -14.31 -11.15 -0.30
N LYS A 116 -15.63 -11.19 -0.30
CA LYS A 116 -16.48 -10.13 0.25
C LYS A 116 -16.96 -10.43 1.65
N GLN A 117 -17.27 -11.69 1.92
CA GLN A 117 -17.80 -12.11 3.21
C GLN A 117 -17.34 -13.53 3.51
N ILE A 118 -17.04 -13.78 4.78
CA ILE A 118 -16.71 -15.12 5.29
C ILE A 118 -17.59 -15.41 6.49
N ASP A 119 -18.20 -16.60 6.48
CA ASP A 119 -18.95 -17.13 7.62
C ASP A 119 -18.62 -18.62 7.78
N GLY A 120 -17.78 -18.91 8.76
CA GLY A 120 -17.26 -20.25 9.00
C GLY A 120 -16.53 -20.84 7.79
N LYS A 121 -17.10 -21.87 7.17
CA LYS A 121 -16.58 -22.53 5.96
C LYS A 121 -17.18 -22.03 4.66
N THR A 122 -18.01 -20.98 4.72
CA THR A 122 -18.71 -20.39 3.57
C THR A 122 -18.17 -19.00 3.30
N ALA A 123 -17.93 -18.67 2.04
CA ALA A 123 -17.55 -17.33 1.61
C ALA A 123 -18.38 -16.88 0.41
N VAL A 124 -18.52 -15.57 0.28
CA VAL A 124 -19.01 -14.90 -0.92
C VAL A 124 -17.84 -14.32 -1.68
N LEU A 125 -17.64 -14.76 -2.90
CA LEU A 125 -16.64 -14.27 -3.83
C LEU A 125 -17.32 -13.37 -4.87
N GLN A 126 -16.76 -12.20 -5.15
CA GLN A 126 -17.24 -11.29 -6.19
C GLN A 126 -16.23 -11.24 -7.32
N THR A 127 -16.70 -11.45 -8.56
CA THR A 127 -15.83 -11.27 -9.74
C THR A 127 -15.40 -9.82 -9.87
N LEU A 128 -14.18 -9.62 -10.38
CA LEU A 128 -13.55 -8.31 -10.50
C LEU A 128 -13.95 -7.59 -11.78
N ARG A 129 -13.94 -6.27 -11.71
CA ARG A 129 -13.93 -5.44 -12.92
C ARG A 129 -12.59 -5.61 -13.63
N ASP A 130 -12.63 -5.80 -14.94
CA ASP A 130 -11.45 -5.92 -15.77
C ASP A 130 -10.99 -4.55 -16.27
N TYR A 131 -9.96 -4.03 -15.63
CA TYR A 131 -9.31 -2.77 -15.99
C TYR A 131 -8.22 -2.92 -17.07
N SER A 132 -8.00 -4.10 -17.64
CA SER A 132 -7.08 -4.31 -18.76
C SER A 132 -7.64 -3.78 -20.09
N HIS A 133 -8.95 -3.66 -20.19
CA HIS A 133 -9.62 -3.12 -21.37
C HIS A 133 -9.69 -1.60 -21.37
N ASN A 134 -9.42 -1.00 -22.53
CA ASN A 134 -9.48 0.46 -22.72
C ASN A 134 -10.81 1.10 -22.30
N LYS A 135 -11.93 0.42 -22.52
CA LYS A 135 -13.26 0.91 -22.10
C LYS A 135 -13.42 1.10 -20.58
N ASN A 136 -12.59 0.41 -19.80
CA ASN A 136 -12.57 0.46 -18.36
C ASN A 136 -11.34 1.20 -17.83
N ASN A 137 -10.63 1.97 -18.66
CA ASN A 137 -9.48 2.71 -18.21
C ASN A 137 -9.82 3.63 -17.03
N VAL A 138 -8.84 3.88 -16.19
CA VAL A 138 -8.92 4.82 -15.07
C VAL A 138 -8.01 5.99 -15.41
N TRP A 139 -8.60 7.12 -15.74
CA TRP A 139 -7.85 8.30 -16.19
C TRP A 139 -6.84 7.97 -17.30
N GLY A 140 -7.28 7.21 -18.31
CA GLY A 140 -6.45 6.75 -19.42
C GLY A 140 -5.50 5.59 -19.11
N ILE A 141 -5.44 5.10 -17.87
CA ILE A 141 -4.57 4.01 -17.45
C ILE A 141 -5.35 2.70 -17.43
N THR A 142 -4.73 1.66 -17.98
CA THR A 142 -5.22 0.28 -17.95
C THR A 142 -4.26 -0.61 -17.14
N ALA A 143 -4.80 -1.66 -16.55
CA ALA A 143 -3.99 -2.68 -15.88
C ALA A 143 -3.20 -3.49 -16.91
N ARG A 144 -1.91 -3.63 -16.73
CA ARG A 144 -1.02 -4.41 -17.60
C ARG A 144 -0.80 -5.84 -17.13
N ASN A 145 -1.12 -6.10 -15.88
CA ASN A 145 -1.05 -7.42 -15.28
C ASN A 145 -2.15 -7.61 -14.24
N ARG A 146 -2.27 -8.83 -13.73
CA ARG A 146 -3.28 -9.24 -12.76
C ARG A 146 -3.22 -8.43 -11.47
N GLU A 147 -2.04 -8.23 -10.93
CA GLU A 147 -1.84 -7.51 -9.66
C GLU A 147 -2.22 -6.04 -9.77
N GLN A 148 -1.94 -5.39 -10.90
CA GLN A 148 -2.40 -4.03 -11.18
C GLN A 148 -3.92 -3.98 -11.29
N ASN A 149 -4.55 -5.00 -11.87
CA ASN A 149 -6.02 -5.09 -11.90
C ASN A 149 -6.61 -5.22 -10.49
N PHE A 150 -5.99 -6.01 -9.62
CA PHE A 150 -6.38 -6.12 -8.22
C PHE A 150 -6.24 -4.78 -7.50
N ALA A 151 -5.12 -4.10 -7.69
CA ALA A 151 -4.89 -2.78 -7.11
C ALA A 151 -5.96 -1.77 -7.55
N LEU A 152 -6.31 -1.69 -8.83
CA LEU A 152 -7.35 -0.78 -9.32
C LEU A 152 -8.73 -1.13 -8.75
N ASN A 153 -9.05 -2.41 -8.55
CA ASN A 153 -10.30 -2.80 -7.90
C ASN A 153 -10.38 -2.32 -6.44
N LEU A 154 -9.26 -2.27 -5.70
CA LEU A 154 -9.22 -1.66 -4.36
C LEU A 154 -9.27 -0.14 -4.42
N LEU A 155 -8.46 0.46 -5.27
CA LEU A 155 -8.33 1.92 -5.37
C LEU A 155 -9.64 2.60 -5.78
N MET A 156 -10.39 1.97 -6.68
CA MET A 156 -11.66 2.48 -7.19
C MET A 156 -12.87 2.08 -6.35
N ASN A 157 -12.69 1.24 -5.31
CA ASN A 157 -13.77 0.81 -4.44
C ASN A 157 -14.02 1.84 -3.33
N PRO A 158 -15.19 2.51 -3.30
CA PRO A 158 -15.50 3.51 -2.27
C PRO A 158 -15.70 2.92 -0.87
N GLU A 159 -15.97 1.62 -0.76
CA GLU A 159 -16.12 0.91 0.52
C GLU A 159 -14.76 0.57 1.17
N CYS A 160 -13.66 0.80 0.45
CA CYS A 160 -12.32 0.53 0.92
C CYS A 160 -11.65 1.84 1.35
N ASP A 161 -11.61 2.10 2.65
CA ASP A 161 -11.10 3.36 3.22
C ASP A 161 -9.57 3.37 3.35
N PHE A 162 -8.96 2.20 3.47
CA PHE A 162 -7.52 2.04 3.65
C PHE A 162 -6.94 1.02 2.69
N VAL A 163 -5.99 1.43 1.86
CA VAL A 163 -5.33 0.57 0.88
C VAL A 163 -3.82 0.62 1.06
N THR A 164 -3.19 -0.55 1.04
CA THR A 164 -1.74 -0.68 1.02
C THR A 164 -1.29 -1.37 -0.27
N LEU A 165 -0.33 -0.77 -0.97
CA LEU A 165 0.29 -1.34 -2.17
C LEU A 165 1.79 -1.48 -1.95
N LEU A 166 2.27 -2.70 -1.93
CA LEU A 166 3.68 -3.02 -1.87
C LEU A 166 4.19 -3.44 -3.25
N GLY A 167 5.45 -3.19 -3.51
CA GLY A 167 6.13 -3.66 -4.71
C GLY A 167 7.41 -2.89 -4.97
N GLN A 168 8.28 -3.48 -5.76
CA GLN A 168 9.52 -2.84 -6.19
C GLN A 168 9.26 -1.57 -7.00
N ALA A 169 10.29 -0.78 -7.23
CA ALA A 169 10.23 0.35 -8.14
C ALA A 169 9.80 -0.11 -9.55
N GLY A 170 9.00 0.70 -10.24
CA GLY A 170 8.51 0.37 -11.59
C GLY A 170 7.30 -0.58 -11.65
N THR A 171 6.71 -0.96 -10.51
CA THR A 171 5.47 -1.77 -10.49
C THR A 171 4.20 -0.96 -10.76
N GLY A 172 4.30 0.36 -10.89
CA GLY A 172 3.18 1.25 -11.22
C GLY A 172 2.36 1.75 -10.03
N LYS A 173 2.79 1.51 -8.78
CA LYS A 173 2.04 1.93 -7.58
C LYS A 173 1.57 3.37 -7.61
N THR A 174 2.49 4.28 -7.82
CA THR A 174 2.22 5.73 -7.80
C THR A 174 1.33 6.15 -8.97
N LEU A 175 1.59 5.62 -10.16
CA LEU A 175 0.78 5.89 -11.35
C LEU A 175 -0.68 5.43 -11.15
N LEU A 176 -0.89 4.22 -10.68
CA LEU A 176 -2.23 3.68 -10.40
C LEU A 176 -2.95 4.48 -9.32
N ALA A 177 -2.24 4.86 -8.26
CA ALA A 177 -2.80 5.66 -7.16
C ALA A 177 -3.26 7.04 -7.65
N LEU A 178 -2.43 7.73 -8.44
CA LEU A 178 -2.76 9.03 -9.01
C LEU A 178 -3.90 8.96 -10.01
N ALA A 179 -3.89 7.99 -10.91
CA ALA A 179 -4.97 7.77 -11.87
C ALA A 179 -6.31 7.56 -11.17
N ALA A 180 -6.34 6.68 -10.16
CA ALA A 180 -7.54 6.43 -9.37
C ALA A 180 -8.00 7.67 -8.58
N GLY A 181 -7.07 8.43 -8.02
CA GLY A 181 -7.37 9.69 -7.34
C GLY A 181 -7.98 10.73 -8.27
N LEU A 182 -7.38 10.95 -9.44
CA LEU A 182 -7.88 11.91 -10.43
C LEU A 182 -9.28 11.54 -10.95
N ALA A 183 -9.52 10.28 -11.27
CA ALA A 183 -10.84 9.80 -11.68
C ALA A 183 -11.89 10.07 -10.59
N GLN A 184 -11.57 9.81 -9.33
CA GLN A 184 -12.52 9.96 -8.23
C GLN A 184 -12.68 11.40 -7.71
N VAL A 185 -11.71 12.27 -7.97
CA VAL A 185 -11.81 13.71 -7.65
C VAL A 185 -12.49 14.48 -8.76
N LEU A 186 -12.11 14.23 -10.02
CA LEU A 186 -12.56 15.06 -11.16
C LEU A 186 -13.80 14.50 -11.87
N GLU A 187 -13.90 13.18 -12.04
CA GLU A 187 -15.03 12.56 -12.76
C GLU A 187 -16.19 12.26 -11.81
N THR A 188 -15.98 11.44 -10.79
CA THR A 188 -17.06 11.02 -9.88
C THR A 188 -17.27 11.96 -8.70
N LYS A 189 -16.34 12.86 -8.42
CA LYS A 189 -16.39 13.86 -7.35
C LYS A 189 -16.61 13.25 -5.96
N LEU A 190 -16.10 12.04 -5.76
CA LEU A 190 -16.18 11.31 -4.49
C LEU A 190 -15.29 11.94 -3.42
N TYR A 191 -14.14 12.49 -3.83
CA TYR A 191 -13.21 13.22 -2.97
C TYR A 191 -13.00 14.63 -3.48
N ASN A 192 -12.61 15.56 -2.59
CA ASN A 192 -12.43 16.97 -2.92
C ASN A 192 -11.09 17.26 -3.58
N GLU A 193 -10.04 16.59 -3.11
CA GLU A 193 -8.67 16.76 -3.59
C GLU A 193 -7.82 15.53 -3.27
N ILE A 194 -6.70 15.42 -3.95
CA ILE A 194 -5.65 14.46 -3.68
C ILE A 194 -4.59 15.15 -2.83
N ILE A 195 -4.24 14.55 -1.70
CA ILE A 195 -3.09 14.98 -0.90
C ILE A 195 -2.02 13.91 -1.04
N VAL A 196 -0.82 14.32 -1.44
CA VAL A 196 0.34 13.44 -1.53
C VAL A 196 1.36 13.87 -0.49
N THR A 197 1.80 12.91 0.32
CA THR A 197 2.97 13.05 1.15
C THR A 197 3.96 11.95 0.82
N ARG A 198 5.21 12.32 0.65
CA ARG A 198 6.31 11.37 0.49
C ARG A 198 7.15 11.38 1.75
N VAL A 199 7.41 10.20 2.27
CA VAL A 199 8.34 10.05 3.38
C VAL A 199 9.75 10.19 2.86
N THR A 200 10.43 11.24 3.30
CA THR A 200 11.82 11.50 2.93
C THR A 200 12.73 11.24 4.12
N VAL A 201 13.82 10.55 3.88
CA VAL A 201 14.90 10.39 4.86
C VAL A 201 16.01 11.36 4.47
N PRO A 202 16.36 12.33 5.33
CA PRO A 202 17.41 13.28 5.00
C PRO A 202 18.74 12.54 4.83
N VAL A 203 19.32 12.61 3.64
CA VAL A 203 20.69 12.16 3.41
C VAL A 203 21.60 13.37 3.69
N GLY A 204 21.94 13.57 4.97
CA GLY A 204 22.99 14.50 5.38
C GLY A 204 22.58 15.90 5.83
N GLU A 205 21.46 16.48 5.42
CA GLU A 205 21.02 17.80 5.88
C GLU A 205 19.52 17.83 6.21
N ASP A 206 19.19 18.51 7.30
CA ASP A 206 17.79 18.68 7.72
C ASP A 206 17.08 19.66 6.77
N ILE A 207 16.05 19.18 6.05
CA ILE A 207 15.23 19.97 5.13
C ILE A 207 14.62 21.21 5.82
N GLY A 208 14.49 21.18 7.13
CA GLY A 208 13.96 22.29 7.93
C GLY A 208 14.69 23.62 7.75
N PHE A 209 15.96 23.58 7.36
CA PHE A 209 16.81 24.78 7.17
C PHE A 209 16.82 25.32 5.73
N LEU A 210 16.22 24.65 4.77
CA LEU A 210 16.14 25.19 3.42
C LEU A 210 15.14 26.37 3.37
N PRO A 211 15.52 27.51 2.78
CA PRO A 211 14.59 28.61 2.56
C PRO A 211 13.54 28.23 1.49
N GLY A 212 12.32 28.72 1.62
CA GLY A 212 11.26 28.52 0.66
C GLY A 212 9.97 27.92 1.23
N THR A 213 8.99 27.77 0.37
CA THR A 213 7.69 27.13 0.69
C THR A 213 7.87 25.62 0.91
N GLU A 214 6.88 24.95 1.53
CA GLU A 214 6.89 23.49 1.67
C GLU A 214 6.98 22.77 0.31
N GLU A 215 6.32 23.30 -0.70
CA GLU A 215 6.35 22.74 -2.07
C GLU A 215 7.74 22.86 -2.69
N GLU A 216 8.41 24.00 -2.52
CA GLU A 216 9.79 24.20 -2.98
C GLU A 216 10.78 23.28 -2.26
N LYS A 217 10.60 23.06 -0.97
CA LYS A 217 11.44 22.14 -0.17
C LYS A 217 11.24 20.68 -0.59
N MET A 218 10.04 20.32 -1.04
CA MET A 218 9.72 18.97 -1.52
C MET A 218 10.11 18.74 -2.99
N SER A 219 10.42 19.82 -3.74
CA SER A 219 10.74 19.76 -5.17
C SER A 219 11.79 18.71 -5.57
N PRO A 220 12.92 18.53 -4.84
CA PRO A 220 13.92 17.53 -5.21
C PRO A 220 13.40 16.08 -5.23
N TRP A 221 12.36 15.79 -4.45
CA TRP A 221 11.78 14.45 -4.36
C TRP A 221 10.57 14.25 -5.27
N MET A 222 10.19 15.30 -6.02
CA MET A 222 9.00 15.31 -6.87
C MET A 222 9.22 14.74 -8.26
N GLY A 223 10.44 14.51 -8.71
CA GLY A 223 10.74 14.08 -10.08
C GLY A 223 9.96 12.83 -10.49
N ALA A 224 9.98 11.77 -9.70
CA ALA A 224 9.23 10.56 -9.99
C ALA A 224 7.70 10.78 -9.99
N PHE A 225 7.22 11.77 -9.26
CA PHE A 225 5.82 12.17 -9.24
C PHE A 225 5.45 12.96 -10.49
N ASP A 226 6.30 13.90 -10.90
CA ASP A 226 6.13 14.69 -12.11
C ASP A 226 6.13 13.80 -13.36
N ASP A 227 7.01 12.79 -13.42
CA ASP A 227 7.05 11.80 -14.50
C ASP A 227 5.70 11.05 -14.62
N ASN A 228 5.11 10.65 -13.50
CA ASN A 228 3.79 10.02 -13.50
C ASN A 228 2.68 10.97 -13.94
N LEU A 229 2.72 12.23 -13.50
CA LEU A 229 1.77 13.25 -13.95
C LEU A 229 1.90 13.49 -15.46
N GLU A 230 3.09 13.53 -16.01
CA GLU A 230 3.31 13.69 -17.46
C GLU A 230 2.66 12.54 -18.26
N VAL A 231 2.77 11.30 -17.77
CA VAL A 231 2.08 10.15 -18.39
C VAL A 231 0.57 10.34 -18.35
N LEU A 232 0.02 10.77 -17.21
CA LEU A 232 -1.42 10.98 -17.05
C LEU A 232 -1.97 12.15 -17.90
N MET A 233 -1.16 13.18 -18.13
CA MET A 233 -1.51 14.31 -18.99
C MET A 233 -1.48 13.94 -20.47
N LYS A 234 -0.63 13.02 -20.89
CA LYS A 234 -0.53 12.55 -22.29
C LYS A 234 -1.67 11.63 -22.72
N SER A 235 -2.36 11.02 -21.78
CA SER A 235 -3.44 10.06 -22.07
C SER A 235 -4.71 10.72 -22.62
N ASP A 236 -4.83 12.05 -22.57
CA ASP A 236 -5.95 12.84 -23.08
C ASP A 236 -5.72 13.23 -24.57
N GLY A 237 -5.61 12.22 -25.44
CA GLY A 237 -5.03 12.27 -26.76
C GLY A 237 -5.72 13.15 -27.84
N ASP A 238 -6.90 13.73 -27.61
CA ASP A 238 -7.67 14.48 -28.60
C ASP A 238 -7.89 15.99 -28.27
N ALA A 239 -7.39 16.45 -27.13
CA ALA A 239 -7.51 17.87 -26.79
C ALA A 239 -6.39 18.68 -27.47
N GLY A 240 -6.75 19.74 -28.19
CA GLY A 240 -5.78 20.72 -28.72
C GLY A 240 -4.93 21.35 -27.59
N ASP A 241 -3.87 22.09 -27.93
CA ASP A 241 -2.91 22.66 -26.98
C ASP A 241 -3.56 23.47 -25.84
N TRP A 242 -4.65 24.18 -26.11
CA TRP A 242 -5.43 24.91 -25.12
C TRP A 242 -6.19 23.97 -24.14
N GLY A 243 -6.75 22.89 -24.65
CA GLY A 243 -7.44 21.89 -23.81
C GLY A 243 -6.46 21.18 -22.87
N ARG A 244 -5.27 20.87 -23.37
CA ARG A 244 -4.20 20.27 -22.57
C ARG A 244 -3.70 21.19 -21.46
N ALA A 245 -3.48 22.48 -21.74
CA ALA A 245 -3.07 23.44 -20.73
C ALA A 245 -4.15 23.61 -19.63
N ALA A 246 -5.42 23.71 -20.00
CA ALA A 246 -6.52 23.81 -19.04
C ALA A 246 -6.64 22.54 -18.17
N THR A 247 -6.46 21.36 -18.76
CA THR A 247 -6.46 20.08 -18.02
C THR A 247 -5.28 19.99 -17.07
N GLN A 248 -4.09 20.45 -17.45
CA GLN A 248 -2.92 20.49 -16.57
C GLN A 248 -3.14 21.39 -15.36
N ASP A 249 -3.68 22.58 -15.56
CA ASP A 249 -3.98 23.51 -14.48
C ASP A 249 -5.04 22.94 -13.53
N LEU A 250 -6.06 22.27 -14.08
CA LEU A 250 -7.09 21.60 -13.29
C LEU A 250 -6.50 20.47 -12.45
N ILE A 251 -5.68 19.60 -13.03
CA ILE A 251 -5.00 18.50 -12.32
C ILE A 251 -4.14 19.07 -11.18
N ARG A 252 -3.29 20.05 -11.47
CA ARG A 252 -2.42 20.69 -10.49
C ARG A 252 -3.21 21.38 -9.37
N SER A 253 -4.37 21.95 -9.67
CA SER A 253 -5.23 22.57 -8.65
C SER A 253 -5.83 21.57 -7.67
N ARG A 254 -5.96 20.29 -8.04
CA ARG A 254 -6.58 19.23 -7.25
C ARG A 254 -5.57 18.33 -6.53
N ILE A 255 -4.29 18.46 -6.83
CA ILE A 255 -3.22 17.71 -6.16
C ILE A 255 -2.46 18.65 -5.26
N LYS A 256 -2.42 18.33 -3.97
CA LYS A 256 -1.68 19.07 -2.94
C LYS A 256 -0.56 18.20 -2.40
N ILE A 257 0.65 18.72 -2.47
CA ILE A 257 1.82 18.05 -1.92
C ILE A 257 2.10 18.66 -0.55
N LYS A 258 2.16 17.79 0.46
CA LYS A 258 2.32 18.23 1.85
C LYS A 258 3.40 17.42 2.55
N SER A 259 4.16 18.08 3.41
CA SER A 259 5.12 17.37 4.28
C SER A 259 4.40 16.60 5.38
N LEU A 260 5.08 15.59 5.94
CA LEU A 260 4.57 14.84 7.10
C LEU A 260 4.26 15.75 8.30
N ASN A 261 5.02 16.83 8.47
CA ASN A 261 4.79 17.79 9.55
C ASN A 261 3.48 18.54 9.38
N PHE A 262 3.12 18.87 8.15
CA PHE A 262 1.81 19.48 7.83
C PHE A 262 0.65 18.58 8.20
N MET A 263 0.83 17.27 8.12
CA MET A 263 -0.19 16.27 8.43
C MET A 263 -0.51 16.17 9.93
N ARG A 264 0.40 16.62 10.79
CA ARG A 264 0.22 16.59 12.24
C ARG A 264 -0.85 17.60 12.69
N GLY A 265 -1.72 17.18 13.61
CA GLY A 265 -2.72 18.07 14.21
C GLY A 265 -3.93 18.41 13.34
N ARG A 266 -4.03 17.86 12.11
CA ARG A 266 -5.16 18.09 11.21
C ARG A 266 -5.98 16.82 11.03
N THR A 267 -7.28 16.98 10.80
CA THR A 267 -8.18 15.91 10.37
C THR A 267 -8.49 16.10 8.88
N PHE A 268 -8.39 15.04 8.12
CA PHE A 268 -8.67 15.04 6.68
C PHE A 268 -10.09 14.57 6.44
N VAL A 269 -10.89 15.38 5.75
CA VAL A 269 -12.29 15.08 5.44
C VAL A 269 -12.48 15.09 3.93
N ASN A 270 -13.10 14.05 3.39
CA ASN A 270 -13.34 13.89 1.96
C ASN A 270 -12.07 14.01 1.10
N LYS A 271 -10.94 13.49 1.59
CA LYS A 271 -9.64 13.54 0.91
C LYS A 271 -9.24 12.16 0.38
N PHE A 272 -8.53 12.19 -0.75
CA PHE A 272 -7.82 11.03 -1.26
C PHE A 272 -6.34 11.23 -0.92
N LEU A 273 -5.88 10.54 0.14
CA LEU A 273 -4.56 10.75 0.73
C LEU A 273 -3.61 9.65 0.29
N ILE A 274 -2.49 10.03 -0.32
CA ILE A 274 -1.41 9.13 -0.74
C ILE A 274 -0.20 9.35 0.15
N ILE A 275 0.23 8.30 0.85
CA ILE A 275 1.48 8.26 1.61
C ILE A 275 2.47 7.42 0.83
N ASP A 276 3.41 8.07 0.15
CA ASP A 276 4.44 7.41 -0.66
C ASP A 276 5.70 7.13 0.17
N GLU A 277 6.48 6.10 -0.20
CA GLU A 277 7.65 5.62 0.55
C GLU A 277 7.32 5.28 2.01
N ALA A 278 6.13 4.75 2.25
CA ALA A 278 5.60 4.52 3.59
C ALA A 278 6.38 3.48 4.41
N GLN A 279 7.25 2.67 3.77
CA GLN A 279 8.18 1.76 4.46
C GLN A 279 9.15 2.49 5.40
N ASN A 280 9.39 3.78 5.16
CA ASN A 280 10.29 4.61 5.95
C ASN A 280 9.65 5.19 7.23
N LEU A 281 8.36 4.95 7.45
CA LEU A 281 7.66 5.35 8.67
C LEU A 281 7.84 4.30 9.78
N THR A 282 7.95 4.78 11.01
CA THR A 282 7.80 3.92 12.19
C THR A 282 6.33 3.57 12.40
N PRO A 283 5.99 2.48 13.12
CA PRO A 283 4.60 2.16 13.49
C PRO A 283 3.88 3.31 14.21
N LYS A 284 4.59 4.05 15.08
CA LYS A 284 4.04 5.21 15.78
C LYS A 284 3.69 6.36 14.83
N GLN A 285 4.57 6.67 13.88
CA GLN A 285 4.31 7.69 12.86
C GLN A 285 3.13 7.28 11.97
N MET A 286 3.09 6.03 11.53
CA MET A 286 2.00 5.48 10.73
C MET A 286 0.67 5.59 11.48
N LYS A 287 0.61 5.17 12.74
CA LYS A 287 -0.58 5.31 13.58
C LYS A 287 -1.05 6.77 13.65
N THR A 288 -0.12 7.71 13.86
CA THR A 288 -0.43 9.14 13.93
C THR A 288 -1.06 9.66 12.65
N LEU A 289 -0.59 9.21 11.47
CA LEU A 289 -1.15 9.63 10.18
C LEU A 289 -2.52 9.00 9.91
N VAL A 290 -2.65 7.69 10.07
CA VAL A 290 -3.90 6.97 9.76
C VAL A 290 -5.05 7.43 10.66
N THR A 291 -4.79 7.72 11.91
CA THR A 291 -5.81 8.23 12.85
C THR A 291 -6.29 9.66 12.54
N ARG A 292 -5.70 10.34 11.55
CA ARG A 292 -6.15 11.66 11.06
C ARG A 292 -7.20 11.56 9.95
N ALA A 293 -7.53 10.36 9.50
CA ALA A 293 -8.63 10.15 8.57
C ALA A 293 -9.95 10.58 9.21
N GLY A 294 -10.55 11.63 8.66
CA GLY A 294 -11.91 12.04 8.96
C GLY A 294 -12.92 11.38 8.01
N PRO A 295 -14.21 11.69 8.17
CA PRO A 295 -15.25 11.13 7.31
C PRO A 295 -14.98 11.30 5.82
N GLY A 296 -15.26 10.27 5.04
CA GLY A 296 -15.13 10.30 3.59
C GLY A 296 -13.70 10.32 3.04
N THR A 297 -12.69 10.12 3.89
CA THR A 297 -11.28 10.08 3.47
C THR A 297 -10.82 8.66 3.21
N LYS A 298 -10.11 8.49 2.08
CA LYS A 298 -9.40 7.26 1.74
C LYS A 298 -7.90 7.48 1.88
N ILE A 299 -7.22 6.56 2.55
CA ILE A 299 -5.77 6.58 2.72
C ILE A 299 -5.12 5.44 1.95
N LEU A 300 -4.11 5.78 1.16
CA LEU A 300 -3.25 4.84 0.45
C LEU A 300 -1.84 4.91 1.01
N CYS A 301 -1.27 3.76 1.35
CA CYS A 301 0.14 3.63 1.70
C CYS A 301 0.86 2.85 0.60
N LEU A 302 1.83 3.49 -0.04
CA LEU A 302 2.63 2.91 -1.11
C LEU A 302 4.06 2.70 -0.61
N GLY A 303 4.69 1.59 -0.96
CA GLY A 303 6.08 1.40 -0.60
C GLY A 303 6.71 0.10 -1.07
N ASN A 304 8.00 -0.01 -0.76
CA ASN A 304 8.81 -1.20 -0.99
C ASN A 304 9.57 -1.53 0.31
N ILE A 305 9.19 -2.61 0.98
CA ILE A 305 9.81 -2.99 2.26
C ILE A 305 11.28 -3.40 2.13
N ALA A 306 11.75 -3.72 0.91
CA ALA A 306 13.17 -3.99 0.66
C ALA A 306 14.03 -2.73 0.55
N GLN A 307 13.42 -1.53 0.45
CA GLN A 307 14.10 -0.24 0.31
C GLN A 307 13.81 0.67 1.51
N ILE A 308 14.32 0.28 2.67
CA ILE A 308 14.17 1.08 3.90
C ILE A 308 15.43 1.90 4.11
N ASP A 309 15.29 3.22 4.01
CA ASP A 309 16.39 4.18 4.20
C ASP A 309 16.44 4.75 5.63
N THR A 310 15.37 4.60 6.39
CA THR A 310 15.28 5.11 7.76
C THR A 310 16.22 4.32 8.68
N PRO A 311 17.16 4.97 9.37
CA PRO A 311 18.03 4.29 10.32
C PRO A 311 17.25 3.51 11.38
N TYR A 312 17.75 2.32 11.74
CA TYR A 312 17.17 1.42 12.74
C TYR A 312 15.81 0.80 12.40
N LEU A 313 15.21 1.11 11.26
CA LEU A 313 14.06 0.40 10.73
C LEU A 313 14.50 -0.81 9.91
N THR A 314 13.75 -1.90 10.07
CA THR A 314 13.89 -3.13 9.30
C THR A 314 12.58 -3.45 8.59
N GLU A 315 12.58 -4.41 7.70
CA GLU A 315 11.36 -4.91 7.06
C GLU A 315 10.31 -5.32 8.10
N GLY A 316 10.71 -6.04 9.16
CA GLY A 316 9.81 -6.48 10.22
C GLY A 316 9.34 -5.38 11.18
N SER A 317 10.02 -4.23 11.25
CA SER A 317 9.68 -3.12 12.16
C SER A 317 9.13 -1.88 11.46
N SER A 318 9.07 -1.89 10.12
CA SER A 318 8.49 -0.79 9.32
C SER A 318 7.01 -0.55 9.66
N GLY A 319 6.62 0.72 9.70
CA GLY A 319 5.23 1.10 9.87
C GLY A 319 4.32 0.58 8.76
N LEU A 320 4.84 0.42 7.54
CA LEU A 320 4.09 -0.16 6.43
C LEU A 320 3.82 -1.66 6.68
N THR A 321 4.82 -2.44 7.07
CA THR A 321 4.64 -3.85 7.47
C THR A 321 3.64 -3.97 8.62
N TYR A 322 3.73 -3.08 9.60
CA TYR A 322 2.82 -3.05 10.74
C TYR A 322 1.36 -2.86 10.32
N VAL A 323 1.05 -1.89 9.45
CA VAL A 323 -0.34 -1.66 9.03
C VAL A 323 -0.86 -2.74 8.09
N VAL A 324 -0.02 -3.30 7.21
CA VAL A 324 -0.41 -4.45 6.38
C VAL A 324 -0.86 -5.62 7.25
N ASP A 325 -0.09 -5.96 8.27
CA ASP A 325 -0.45 -7.06 9.19
C ASP A 325 -1.69 -6.74 10.03
N ARG A 326 -1.80 -5.54 10.55
CA ARG A 326 -2.90 -5.16 11.46
C ARG A 326 -4.23 -4.91 10.77
N PHE A 327 -4.24 -4.49 9.51
CA PHE A 327 -5.45 -4.20 8.76
C PHE A 327 -5.94 -5.36 7.88
N LYS A 328 -5.16 -6.45 7.75
CA LYS A 328 -5.59 -7.62 6.99
C LYS A 328 -6.91 -8.16 7.52
N GLY A 329 -7.84 -8.46 6.62
CA GLY A 329 -9.16 -8.99 6.97
C GLY A 329 -10.18 -7.97 7.48
N TRP A 330 -9.82 -6.68 7.59
CA TRP A 330 -10.80 -5.63 7.87
C TRP A 330 -11.64 -5.32 6.63
N ASN A 331 -12.97 -5.25 6.80
CA ASN A 331 -13.91 -5.11 5.68
C ASN A 331 -13.73 -3.83 4.85
N HIS A 332 -13.13 -2.78 5.44
CA HIS A 332 -12.87 -1.50 4.77
C HIS A 332 -11.38 -1.29 4.46
N GLY A 333 -10.58 -2.33 4.53
CA GLY A 333 -9.16 -2.33 4.19
C GLY A 333 -8.84 -3.32 3.09
N GLY A 334 -7.83 -3.01 2.28
CA GLY A 334 -7.35 -3.90 1.24
C GLY A 334 -5.84 -3.78 1.04
N HIS A 335 -5.22 -4.87 0.61
CA HIS A 335 -3.80 -4.96 0.37
C HIS A 335 -3.50 -5.74 -0.90
N VAL A 336 -2.53 -5.25 -1.68
CA VAL A 336 -1.95 -5.98 -2.81
C VAL A 336 -0.44 -5.81 -2.81
N THR A 337 0.28 -6.93 -2.91
CA THR A 337 1.69 -6.93 -3.25
C THR A 337 1.85 -7.10 -4.76
N LEU A 338 2.42 -6.11 -5.42
CA LEU A 338 2.70 -6.09 -6.85
C LEU A 338 4.01 -6.82 -7.12
N ALA A 339 3.94 -8.04 -7.63
CA ALA A 339 5.11 -8.92 -7.77
C ALA A 339 6.01 -8.59 -8.96
N ARG A 340 5.48 -7.89 -9.97
CA ARG A 340 6.21 -7.61 -11.23
C ARG A 340 6.20 -6.12 -11.54
N GLY A 341 7.39 -5.58 -11.80
CA GLY A 341 7.55 -4.29 -12.45
C GLY A 341 7.56 -4.49 -13.97
N GLU A 342 6.96 -3.57 -14.70
CA GLU A 342 7.18 -3.45 -16.13
C GLU A 342 8.47 -2.65 -16.34
N ARG A 343 9.60 -3.34 -16.22
CA ARG A 343 10.93 -2.74 -16.40
C ARG A 343 11.42 -2.94 -17.83
N SER A 344 12.35 -2.10 -18.22
CA SER A 344 13.13 -2.35 -19.44
C SER A 344 14.04 -3.57 -19.23
N ARG A 345 14.40 -4.24 -20.33
CA ARG A 345 15.38 -5.36 -20.29
C ARG A 345 16.66 -5.00 -19.54
N LEU A 346 17.10 -3.73 -19.63
CA LEU A 346 18.27 -3.24 -18.92
C LEU A 346 18.05 -3.20 -17.41
N ALA A 347 16.90 -2.66 -16.98
CA ALA A 347 16.57 -2.53 -15.57
C ALA A 347 16.37 -3.90 -14.91
N ASP A 348 15.76 -4.86 -15.60
CA ASP A 348 15.63 -6.24 -15.13
C ASP A 348 17.00 -6.90 -14.97
N HIS A 349 17.82 -6.83 -16.00
CA HIS A 349 19.17 -7.41 -15.95
C HIS A 349 20.04 -6.77 -14.85
N ALA A 350 19.98 -5.45 -14.71
CA ALA A 350 20.71 -4.75 -13.66
C ALA A 350 20.28 -5.19 -12.24
N SER A 351 18.97 -5.45 -12.04
CA SER A 351 18.46 -5.95 -10.75
C SER A 351 18.93 -7.37 -10.42
N ASP A 352 19.25 -8.16 -11.44
CA ASP A 352 19.68 -9.56 -11.27
C ASP A 352 21.20 -9.68 -11.03
N VAL A 353 22.00 -8.70 -11.49
CA VAL A 353 23.45 -8.80 -11.49
C VAL A 353 24.19 -7.79 -10.60
N LEU A 354 23.51 -6.75 -10.15
CA LEU A 354 24.06 -5.70 -9.26
C LEU A 354 23.46 -5.82 -7.85
#